data_bac9931912bf4eb3c945c61324b00479
#
_entry.id   bac9931912bf4eb3c945c61324b00479
#
_cell.length_a   1.000
_cell.length_b   1.000
_cell.length_c   1.000
_cell.angle_alpha   90.00
_cell.angle_beta   90.00
_cell.angle_gamma   90.00
#
_symmetry.space_group_name_H-M   'P 1'
#
loop_
_entity.id
_entity.type
_entity.pdbx_description
1 polymer ?
#
loop_
_entity_poly.entity_id
_entity_poly.type
_entity_poly.pdbx_seq_one_letter_code
_entity_poly.pdbx_strand_id
1 'polypeptide(L)'
;MTEPKPLYWKPEPGIGYTVVRRPDGGMTLTFTDLSDATLQHWREFALEHLLSSDRLTRNLYDLRLIKEIPEKAVHIAIEVDSDPGARNIRLAVVVNNDKLANAVREIYYAVVPETSAAIKIFTDIDAAEAWLVRPLDQMV
;
A
#
# COMPACT_ATOMS: atom_id res chain seq x y z
N MET A 1 -5.48 -13.88 21.38
CA MET A 1 -5.36 -13.10 20.13
C MET A 1 -5.17 -11.63 20.46
N THR A 2 -4.11 -11.03 19.96
CA THR A 2 -3.83 -9.63 20.22
C THR A 2 -4.54 -8.73 19.22
N GLU A 3 -5.01 -7.60 19.67
CA GLU A 3 -5.59 -6.60 18.77
C GLU A 3 -4.51 -5.92 17.93
N PRO A 4 -4.83 -5.41 16.74
CA PRO A 4 -3.87 -4.65 15.95
C PRO A 4 -3.39 -3.44 16.73
N LYS A 5 -2.17 -2.99 16.43
CA LYS A 5 -1.66 -1.75 17.00
C LYS A 5 -2.61 -0.60 16.70
N PRO A 6 -2.75 0.38 17.60
CA PRO A 6 -3.59 1.54 17.32
C PRO A 6 -3.14 2.28 16.06
N LEU A 7 -4.12 2.78 15.32
CA LEU A 7 -3.84 3.54 14.10
C LEU A 7 -3.73 5.03 14.47
N TYR A 8 -2.53 5.58 14.29
CA TYR A 8 -2.26 6.98 14.59
C TYR A 8 -2.22 7.81 13.32
N TRP A 9 -3.32 7.84 12.61
CA TRP A 9 -3.43 8.65 11.41
C TRP A 9 -4.65 9.56 11.51
N LYS A 10 -4.50 10.80 11.09
CA LYS A 10 -5.60 11.77 11.01
C LYS A 10 -5.36 12.72 9.85
N PRO A 11 -6.43 13.27 9.25
CA PRO A 11 -6.28 14.22 8.15
C PRO A 11 -5.50 15.46 8.58
N GLU A 12 -4.59 15.91 7.70
CA GLU A 12 -3.83 17.13 7.90
C GLU A 12 -3.87 17.98 6.64
N PRO A 13 -3.88 19.33 6.76
CA PRO A 13 -3.83 20.20 5.59
C PRO A 13 -2.59 19.93 4.74
N GLY A 14 -2.76 19.88 3.42
CA GLY A 14 -1.65 19.66 2.50
C GLY A 14 -1.25 18.22 2.30
N ILE A 15 -1.89 17.28 2.99
CA ILE A 15 -1.60 15.86 2.88
C ILE A 15 -2.73 15.18 2.13
N GLY A 16 -2.41 14.62 0.96
CA GLY A 16 -3.39 14.10 0.01
C GLY A 16 -3.60 12.60 0.07
N TYR A 17 -3.81 12.03 1.25
CA TYR A 17 -4.25 10.66 1.36
C TYR A 17 -5.02 10.43 2.67
N THR A 18 -5.81 9.37 2.70
CA THR A 18 -6.55 8.96 3.88
C THR A 18 -6.27 7.49 4.18
N VAL A 19 -6.43 7.12 5.45
CA VAL A 19 -6.20 5.75 5.91
C VAL A 19 -7.40 5.28 6.72
N VAL A 20 -7.91 4.11 6.39
CA VAL A 20 -9.01 3.47 7.12
C VAL A 20 -8.60 2.06 7.50
N ARG A 21 -8.84 1.68 8.75
CA ARG A 21 -8.56 0.32 9.23
C ARG A 21 -9.52 -0.67 8.58
N ARG A 22 -8.99 -1.74 8.04
CA ARG A 22 -9.77 -2.83 7.45
C ARG A 22 -10.23 -3.80 8.55
N PRO A 23 -11.36 -4.49 8.33
CA PRO A 23 -11.81 -5.51 9.30
C PRO A 23 -10.77 -6.61 9.54
N ASP A 24 -9.90 -6.89 8.56
CA ASP A 24 -8.87 -7.91 8.68
C ASP A 24 -7.60 -7.41 9.43
N GLY A 25 -7.61 -6.18 9.91
CA GLY A 25 -6.48 -5.60 10.63
C GLY A 25 -5.49 -4.84 9.76
N GLY A 26 -5.62 -4.92 8.45
CA GLY A 26 -4.84 -4.13 7.52
C GLY A 26 -5.40 -2.73 7.34
N MET A 27 -4.98 -2.05 6.26
CA MET A 27 -5.38 -0.67 6.00
C MET A 27 -5.75 -0.45 4.54
N THR A 28 -6.70 0.46 4.32
CA THR A 28 -6.99 0.99 2.99
C THR A 28 -6.49 2.42 2.94
N LEU A 29 -5.59 2.69 2.01
CA LEU A 29 -5.03 4.03 1.80
C LEU A 29 -5.54 4.56 0.47
N THR A 30 -6.19 5.73 0.51
CA THR A 30 -6.74 6.38 -0.69
C THR A 30 -5.97 7.67 -0.93
N PHE A 31 -5.33 7.78 -2.09
CA PHE A 31 -4.50 8.94 -2.45
C PHE A 31 -5.24 9.89 -3.38
N THR A 32 -5.17 11.18 -3.10
CA THR A 32 -5.69 12.24 -3.96
C THR A 32 -4.58 13.04 -4.64
N ASP A 33 -3.37 13.00 -4.10
CA ASP A 33 -2.18 13.56 -4.74
C ASP A 33 -0.92 12.83 -4.29
N LEU A 34 0.19 13.08 -4.97
CA LEU A 34 1.51 12.53 -4.62
C LEU A 34 2.53 13.66 -4.56
N SER A 35 2.14 14.78 -3.92
CA SER A 35 3.05 15.90 -3.67
C SER A 35 4.18 15.49 -2.72
N ASP A 36 5.24 16.29 -2.66
CA ASP A 36 6.36 16.02 -1.77
C ASP A 36 5.91 15.90 -0.31
N ALA A 37 4.99 16.78 0.12
CA ALA A 37 4.48 16.72 1.49
C ALA A 37 3.72 15.41 1.75
N THR A 38 2.88 14.99 0.81
CA THR A 38 2.14 13.74 0.90
C THR A 38 3.08 12.54 0.96
N LEU A 39 4.08 12.50 0.09
CA LEU A 39 5.04 11.40 0.03
C LEU A 39 5.87 11.31 1.29
N GLN A 40 6.33 12.44 1.82
CA GLN A 40 7.12 12.44 3.06
C GLN A 40 6.28 11.96 4.24
N HIS A 41 5.03 12.42 4.33
CA HIS A 41 4.12 12.00 5.38
C HIS A 41 3.83 10.50 5.29
N TRP A 42 3.56 9.99 4.06
CA TRP A 42 3.30 8.58 3.86
C TRP A 42 4.52 7.73 4.23
N ARG A 43 5.72 8.17 3.86
CA ARG A 43 6.95 7.44 4.21
C ARG A 43 7.09 7.28 5.72
N GLU A 44 6.86 8.35 6.46
CA GLU A 44 6.93 8.30 7.92
C GLU A 44 5.83 7.42 8.52
N PHE A 45 4.62 7.53 7.99
CA PHE A 45 3.51 6.68 8.41
C PHE A 45 3.81 5.21 8.14
N ALA A 46 4.36 4.89 6.97
CA ALA A 46 4.68 3.52 6.60
C ALA A 46 5.74 2.93 7.53
N LEU A 47 6.78 3.71 7.85
CA LEU A 47 7.80 3.26 8.78
C LEU A 47 7.21 2.95 10.15
N GLU A 48 6.24 3.73 10.59
CA GLU A 48 5.61 3.51 11.89
C GLU A 48 4.62 2.35 11.89
N HIS A 49 3.79 2.22 10.85
CA HIS A 49 2.65 1.29 10.87
C HIS A 49 2.83 0.04 10.02
N LEU A 50 3.59 0.11 8.93
CA LEU A 50 3.79 -1.03 8.05
C LEU A 50 5.04 -1.83 8.43
N LEU A 51 6.16 -1.13 8.69
CA LEU A 51 7.41 -1.81 9.01
C LEU A 51 7.48 -2.26 10.46
N SER A 52 6.84 -1.54 11.36
CA SER A 52 6.82 -1.90 12.79
C SER A 52 5.57 -2.66 13.20
N SER A 53 4.81 -3.19 12.24
CA SER A 53 3.59 -3.94 12.52
C SER A 53 3.89 -5.17 13.36
N ASP A 54 3.01 -5.48 14.30
CA ASP A 54 3.12 -6.67 15.16
C ASP A 54 2.50 -7.91 14.50
N ARG A 55 2.03 -7.80 13.27
CA ARG A 55 1.43 -8.90 12.51
C ARG A 55 1.58 -8.70 11.02
N LEU A 56 1.41 -9.79 10.27
CA LEU A 56 1.30 -9.73 8.83
C LEU A 56 -0.05 -9.11 8.46
N THR A 57 -0.07 -8.24 7.48
CA THR A 57 -1.27 -7.49 7.13
C THR A 57 -1.62 -7.58 5.65
N ARG A 58 -2.88 -7.30 5.35
CA ARG A 58 -3.40 -7.18 3.99
C ARG A 58 -3.76 -5.72 3.79
N ASN A 59 -3.19 -5.09 2.77
CA ASN A 59 -3.35 -3.65 2.57
C ASN A 59 -3.84 -3.35 1.17
N LEU A 60 -4.63 -2.29 1.03
CA LEU A 60 -5.14 -1.82 -0.25
C LEU A 60 -4.74 -0.37 -0.47
N TYR A 61 -4.13 -0.10 -1.62
CA TYR A 61 -3.78 1.25 -2.04
C TYR A 61 -4.66 1.65 -3.21
N ASP A 62 -5.54 2.63 -3.00
CA ASP A 62 -6.42 3.13 -4.03
C ASP A 62 -5.80 4.36 -4.68
N LEU A 63 -5.35 4.21 -5.92
CA LEU A 63 -4.70 5.27 -6.69
C LEU A 63 -5.57 5.75 -7.85
N ARG A 64 -6.87 5.47 -7.83
CA ARG A 64 -7.75 5.83 -8.96
C ARG A 64 -7.87 7.32 -9.18
N LEU A 65 -7.63 8.15 -8.16
CA LEU A 65 -7.68 9.60 -8.27
C LEU A 65 -6.34 10.22 -8.70
N ILE A 66 -5.31 9.39 -8.83
CA ILE A 66 -3.97 9.83 -9.23
C ILE A 66 -3.84 9.68 -10.75
N LYS A 67 -3.28 10.67 -11.41
CA LYS A 67 -3.07 10.63 -12.86
C LYS A 67 -1.70 10.09 -13.23
N GLU A 68 -0.71 10.33 -12.40
CA GLU A 68 0.68 9.97 -12.67
C GLU A 68 1.41 9.71 -11.36
N ILE A 69 2.27 8.70 -11.34
CA ILE A 69 3.14 8.42 -10.20
C ILE A 69 4.52 8.98 -10.53
N PRO A 70 4.97 10.03 -9.83
CA PRO A 70 6.31 10.58 -10.09
C PRO A 70 7.39 9.59 -9.70
N GLU A 71 8.57 9.71 -10.32
CA GLU A 71 9.70 8.82 -10.06
C GLU A 71 10.09 8.80 -8.59
N LYS A 72 10.01 9.96 -7.93
CA LYS A 72 10.27 10.05 -6.49
C LYS A 72 9.36 9.12 -5.69
N ALA A 73 8.08 9.05 -6.05
CA ALA A 73 7.13 8.16 -5.38
C ALA A 73 7.49 6.69 -5.61
N VAL A 74 7.93 6.34 -6.82
CA VAL A 74 8.39 4.99 -7.13
C VAL A 74 9.57 4.61 -6.23
N HIS A 75 10.56 5.50 -6.11
CA HIS A 75 11.74 5.25 -5.28
C HIS A 75 11.38 5.07 -3.81
N ILE A 76 10.49 5.90 -3.28
CA ILE A 76 10.05 5.79 -1.88
C ILE A 76 9.31 4.48 -1.66
N ALA A 77 8.43 4.09 -2.58
CA ALA A 77 7.69 2.84 -2.47
C ALA A 77 8.64 1.63 -2.48
N ILE A 78 9.64 1.64 -3.35
CA ILE A 78 10.64 0.57 -3.39
C ILE A 78 11.42 0.52 -2.07
N GLU A 79 11.84 1.66 -1.54
CA GLU A 79 12.54 1.73 -0.27
C GLU A 79 11.72 1.12 0.87
N VAL A 80 10.45 1.52 0.99
CA VAL A 80 9.56 1.06 2.06
C VAL A 80 9.27 -0.43 1.91
N ASP A 81 8.88 -0.86 0.72
CA ASP A 81 8.42 -2.23 0.50
C ASP A 81 9.57 -3.24 0.45
N SER A 82 10.80 -2.79 0.20
CA SER A 82 11.99 -3.65 0.20
C SER A 82 12.55 -3.88 1.61
N ASP A 83 12.07 -3.15 2.60
CA ASP A 83 12.55 -3.30 3.96
C ASP A 83 12.14 -4.68 4.51
N PRO A 84 13.07 -5.45 5.09
CA PRO A 84 12.73 -6.78 5.65
C PRO A 84 11.69 -6.73 6.76
N GLY A 85 11.47 -5.56 7.36
CA GLY A 85 10.43 -5.37 8.37
C GLY A 85 9.03 -5.21 7.80
N ALA A 86 8.88 -5.06 6.48
CA ALA A 86 7.57 -4.95 5.86
C ALA A 86 6.84 -6.29 5.99
N ARG A 87 5.63 -6.25 6.55
CA ARG A 87 4.88 -7.45 6.88
C ARG A 87 3.57 -7.54 6.12
N ASN A 88 3.59 -7.23 4.82
CA ASN A 88 2.43 -7.40 3.97
C ASN A 88 2.28 -8.86 3.59
N ILE A 89 1.09 -9.42 3.85
CA ILE A 89 0.72 -10.72 3.29
C ILE A 89 0.33 -10.52 1.84
N ARG A 90 -0.49 -9.51 1.59
CA ARG A 90 -0.94 -9.12 0.26
C ARG A 90 -1.06 -7.60 0.19
N LEU A 91 -0.71 -7.07 -0.96
CA LEU A 91 -0.83 -5.64 -1.24
C LEU A 91 -1.57 -5.49 -2.57
N ALA A 92 -2.81 -5.01 -2.49
CA ALA A 92 -3.60 -4.71 -3.69
C ALA A 92 -3.45 -3.25 -4.04
N VAL A 93 -3.19 -2.95 -5.31
CA VAL A 93 -3.08 -1.57 -5.80
C VAL A 93 -4.11 -1.37 -6.90
N VAL A 94 -5.02 -0.42 -6.71
CA VAL A 94 -6.09 -0.12 -7.66
C VAL A 94 -5.71 1.12 -8.46
N VAL A 95 -5.69 1.00 -9.77
CA VAL A 95 -5.29 2.07 -10.69
C VAL A 95 -6.37 2.26 -11.75
N ASN A 96 -6.33 3.41 -12.45
CA ASN A 96 -7.33 3.70 -13.49
C ASN A 96 -6.73 3.88 -14.88
N ASN A 97 -5.43 3.67 -15.06
CA ASN A 97 -4.80 3.77 -16.37
C ASN A 97 -3.50 2.97 -16.45
N ASP A 98 -3.03 2.72 -17.67
CA ASP A 98 -1.85 1.90 -17.92
C ASP A 98 -0.56 2.54 -17.41
N LYS A 99 -0.49 3.87 -17.39
CA LYS A 99 0.69 4.58 -16.91
C LYS A 99 0.93 4.31 -15.43
N LEU A 100 -0.14 4.35 -14.64
CA LEU A 100 -0.07 4.00 -13.22
C LEU A 100 0.27 2.51 -13.05
N ALA A 101 -0.37 1.65 -13.83
CA ALA A 101 -0.10 0.21 -13.76
C ALA A 101 1.36 -0.10 -14.04
N ASN A 102 1.95 0.57 -15.03
CA ASN A 102 3.37 0.36 -15.37
C ASN A 102 4.30 0.82 -14.25
N ALA A 103 3.99 1.95 -13.59
CA ALA A 103 4.78 2.43 -12.46
C ALA A 103 4.72 1.45 -11.29
N VAL A 104 3.54 0.89 -11.02
CA VAL A 104 3.37 -0.12 -9.95
C VAL A 104 4.12 -1.41 -10.30
N ARG A 105 4.14 -1.82 -11.58
CA ARG A 105 4.93 -2.99 -11.99
C ARG A 105 6.42 -2.78 -11.78
N GLU A 106 6.90 -1.58 -12.02
CA GLU A 106 8.30 -1.24 -11.75
C GLU A 106 8.64 -1.45 -10.27
N ILE A 107 7.75 -1.00 -9.38
CA ILE A 107 7.91 -1.24 -7.95
C ILE A 107 7.88 -2.73 -7.65
N TYR A 108 6.93 -3.45 -8.21
CA TYR A 108 6.78 -4.90 -8.01
C TYR A 108 8.06 -5.66 -8.36
N TYR A 109 8.62 -5.39 -9.54
CA TYR A 109 9.82 -6.10 -9.97
C TYR A 109 11.06 -5.76 -9.14
N ALA A 110 11.07 -4.59 -8.51
CA ALA A 110 12.17 -4.20 -7.64
C ALA A 110 12.06 -4.83 -6.23
N VAL A 111 10.82 -5.04 -5.76
CA VAL A 111 10.55 -5.44 -4.36
C VAL A 111 10.41 -6.95 -4.18
N VAL A 112 9.64 -7.61 -5.04
CA VAL A 112 9.24 -9.00 -4.82
C VAL A 112 10.40 -9.97 -4.63
N PRO A 113 11.53 -9.87 -5.35
CA PRO A 113 12.67 -10.76 -5.09
C PRO A 113 13.28 -10.59 -3.71
N GLU A 114 13.04 -9.45 -3.06
CA GLU A 114 13.66 -9.11 -1.77
C GLU A 114 12.77 -9.45 -0.57
N THR A 115 11.46 -9.54 -0.78
CA THR A 115 10.49 -9.75 0.30
C THR A 115 9.50 -10.84 -0.08
N SER A 116 8.67 -11.26 0.89
CA SER A 116 7.60 -12.22 0.65
C SER A 116 6.28 -11.56 0.29
N ALA A 117 6.25 -10.24 0.12
CA ALA A 117 5.01 -9.53 -0.17
C ALA A 117 4.45 -9.90 -1.55
N ALA A 118 3.17 -10.24 -1.62
CA ALA A 118 2.45 -10.45 -2.87
C ALA A 118 1.76 -9.16 -3.26
N ILE A 119 2.18 -8.57 -4.38
CA ILE A 119 1.61 -7.33 -4.91
C ILE A 119 0.81 -7.64 -6.16
N LYS A 120 -0.44 -7.17 -6.23
CA LYS A 120 -1.28 -7.36 -7.41
C LYS A 120 -1.98 -6.07 -7.79
N ILE A 121 -2.06 -5.81 -9.10
CA ILE A 121 -2.64 -4.59 -9.66
C ILE A 121 -4.05 -4.86 -10.14
N PHE A 122 -4.97 -3.96 -9.82
CA PHE A 122 -6.37 -4.07 -10.20
C PHE A 122 -6.84 -2.76 -10.82
N THR A 123 -7.90 -2.85 -11.63
CA THR A 123 -8.62 -1.68 -12.14
C THR A 123 -10.00 -1.57 -11.53
N ASP A 124 -10.41 -2.56 -10.76
CA ASP A 124 -11.70 -2.64 -10.09
C ASP A 124 -11.49 -2.88 -8.59
N ILE A 125 -12.06 -2.01 -7.76
CA ILE A 125 -11.87 -2.09 -6.32
C ILE A 125 -12.54 -3.34 -5.72
N ASP A 126 -13.66 -3.77 -6.27
CA ASP A 126 -14.35 -4.97 -5.77
C ASP A 126 -13.51 -6.22 -6.01
N ALA A 127 -12.84 -6.30 -7.16
CA ALA A 127 -11.92 -7.40 -7.45
C ALA A 127 -10.72 -7.39 -6.49
N ALA A 128 -10.19 -6.20 -6.18
CA ALA A 128 -9.09 -6.05 -5.25
C ALA A 128 -9.49 -6.51 -3.84
N GLU A 129 -10.67 -6.09 -3.38
CA GLU A 129 -11.18 -6.50 -2.08
C GLU A 129 -11.38 -8.02 -2.00
N ALA A 130 -11.95 -8.61 -3.03
CA ALA A 130 -12.18 -10.06 -3.08
C ALA A 130 -10.86 -10.83 -3.02
N TRP A 131 -9.84 -10.36 -3.72
CA TRP A 131 -8.52 -11.00 -3.68
C TRP A 131 -7.87 -10.88 -2.31
N LEU A 132 -7.97 -9.72 -1.66
CA LEU A 132 -7.34 -9.49 -0.37
C LEU A 132 -7.86 -10.41 0.72
N VAL A 133 -9.15 -10.74 0.70
CA VAL A 133 -9.76 -11.56 1.76
C VAL A 133 -9.68 -13.06 1.49
N ARG A 134 -9.09 -13.48 0.39
CA ARG A 134 -8.92 -14.90 0.11
C ARG A 134 -8.10 -15.60 1.18
N PRO A 135 -8.41 -16.87 1.50
CA PRO A 135 -7.54 -17.66 2.38
C PRO A 135 -6.11 -17.73 1.87
N LEU A 136 -5.14 -17.85 2.77
CA LEU A 136 -3.72 -17.85 2.40
C LEU A 136 -3.32 -19.06 1.55
N ASP A 137 -4.05 -20.15 1.65
CA ASP A 137 -3.80 -21.33 0.82
C ASP A 137 -4.26 -21.16 -0.63
N GLN A 138 -4.88 -20.04 -0.96
CA GLN A 138 -5.33 -19.70 -2.32
C GLN A 138 -4.54 -18.50 -2.86
N MET A 139 -3.29 -18.42 -2.55
CA MET A 139 -2.43 -17.30 -2.92
C MET A 139 -1.92 -17.45 -4.35
N VAL A 140 -2.67 -17.06 -5.30
CA VAL A 140 -2.16 -16.98 -6.68
C VAL A 140 -2.80 -15.83 -7.42
#